data_783deaa6dfb39b396956eb8823a613f9
#
_entry.id   783deaa6dfb39b396956eb8823a613f9
#
_cell.length_a   1.000
_cell.length_b   1.000
_cell.length_c   1.000
_cell.angle_alpha   90.00
_cell.angle_beta   90.00
_cell.angle_gamma   90.00
#
_symmetry.space_group_name_H-M   'P 1'
#
loop_
_entity.id
_entity.type
_entity.pdbx_description
1 polymer ?
#
loop_
_entity_poly.entity_id
_entity_poly.type
_entity_poly.pdbx_seq_one_letter_code
_entity_poly.pdbx_strand_id
1 'polypeptide(L)' 'GDSTPSQIVYLAQALFKDGQEDKAKSQLRELIKKPLSRKEKVEDFDQHEIAKRLLKEWK' A
#
# COMPACT_ATOMS: atom_id res chain seq x y z
N GLY A 1 -8.78 14.38 1.10
CA GLY A 1 -7.43 14.11 0.88
C GLY A 1 -7.21 12.98 -0.09
N ASP A 2 -6.48 13.30 -1.08
CA ASP A 2 -6.26 12.33 -2.14
C ASP A 2 -4.88 11.73 -2.00
N SER A 3 -4.83 10.70 -1.16
CA SER A 3 -3.58 9.98 -1.00
C SER A 3 -3.29 9.17 -2.26
N THR A 4 -2.12 9.36 -2.81
CA THR A 4 -1.72 8.55 -3.94
C THR A 4 -1.32 7.16 -3.46
N PRO A 5 -1.37 6.15 -4.32
CA PRO A 5 -0.96 4.80 -3.92
C PRO A 5 0.47 4.76 -3.37
N SER A 6 1.38 5.53 -3.95
CA SER A 6 2.76 5.53 -3.46
C SER A 6 2.86 6.12 -2.06
N GLN A 7 2.05 7.13 -1.74
CA GLN A 7 2.03 7.67 -0.39
C GLN A 7 1.52 6.64 0.62
N ILE A 8 0.53 5.87 0.22
CA ILE A 8 -0.02 4.84 1.10
C ILE A 8 1.04 3.79 1.39
N VAL A 9 1.77 3.36 0.37
CA VAL A 9 2.84 2.39 0.55
C VAL A 9 3.94 2.96 1.44
N TYR A 10 4.30 4.20 1.22
CA TYR A 10 5.33 4.86 2.03
C TYR A 10 4.92 4.93 3.49
N LEU A 11 3.68 5.36 3.74
CA LEU A 11 3.17 5.44 5.10
C LEU A 11 3.13 4.08 5.78
N ALA A 12 2.75 3.06 5.03
CA ALA A 12 2.70 1.71 5.58
C ALA A 12 4.09 1.26 6.01
N GLN A 13 5.10 1.54 5.22
CA GLN A 13 6.47 1.17 5.57
C GLN A 13 6.92 1.92 6.82
N ALA A 14 6.58 3.20 6.91
CA ALA A 14 6.94 3.99 8.08
C ALA A 14 6.25 3.45 9.33
N LEU A 15 4.99 3.09 9.22
CA LEU A 15 4.26 2.50 10.34
C LEU A 15 4.88 1.18 10.78
N PHE A 16 5.26 0.37 9.81
CA PHE A 16 5.88 -0.91 10.11
C PHE A 16 7.17 -0.72 10.89
N LYS A 17 8.00 0.22 10.47
CA LYS A 17 9.24 0.51 11.16
C LYS A 17 9.02 1.05 12.57
N ASP A 18 7.90 1.75 12.76
CA ASP A 18 7.57 2.33 14.03
C ASP A 18 6.94 1.32 15.00
N GLY A 19 6.85 0.07 14.60
CA GLY A 19 6.27 -0.98 15.42
C GLY A 19 4.77 -1.12 15.28
N GLN A 20 4.16 -0.35 14.43
CA GLN A 20 2.71 -0.40 14.21
C GLN A 20 2.38 -1.30 13.02
N GLU A 21 2.77 -2.57 13.14
CA GLU A 21 2.61 -3.52 12.05
C GLU A 21 1.16 -3.70 11.62
N ASP A 22 0.25 -3.76 12.57
CA ASP A 22 -1.16 -3.95 12.25
C ASP A 22 -1.68 -2.81 11.38
N LYS A 23 -1.33 -1.58 11.75
CA LYS A 23 -1.77 -0.42 10.97
C LYS A 23 -1.12 -0.41 9.59
N ALA A 24 0.14 -0.79 9.51
CA ALA A 24 0.84 -0.86 8.24
C ALA A 24 0.17 -1.84 7.30
N LYS A 25 -0.16 -3.01 7.82
CA LYS A 25 -0.81 -4.03 7.01
C LYS A 25 -2.20 -3.57 6.56
N SER A 26 -2.93 -2.90 7.46
CA SER A 26 -4.24 -2.37 7.11
C SER A 26 -4.16 -1.39 5.95
N GLN A 27 -3.17 -0.51 5.96
CA GLN A 27 -3.00 0.44 4.88
C GLN A 27 -2.80 -0.26 3.54
N LEU A 28 -1.94 -1.27 3.52
CA LEU A 28 -1.68 -2.00 2.29
C LEU A 28 -2.91 -2.79 1.83
N ARG A 29 -3.65 -3.36 2.77
CA ARG A 29 -4.86 -4.10 2.41
C ARG A 29 -5.90 -3.17 1.79
N GLU A 30 -6.06 -1.99 2.35
CA GLU A 30 -7.00 -1.02 1.81
C GLU A 30 -6.61 -0.61 0.40
N LEU A 31 -5.32 -0.43 0.18
CA LEU A 31 -4.83 -0.08 -1.14
C LEU A 31 -5.15 -1.18 -2.16
N ILE A 32 -4.91 -2.42 -1.79
CA ILE A 32 -5.13 -3.56 -2.69
C ILE A 32 -6.61 -3.74 -3.00
N LYS A 33 -7.47 -3.42 -2.05
CA LYS A 33 -8.92 -3.55 -2.25
C LYS A 33 -9.47 -2.57 -3.26
N LYS A 34 -8.84 -1.41 -3.38
CA LYS A 34 -9.34 -0.40 -4.31
C LYS A 34 -9.12 -0.83 -5.75
N PRO A 35 -10.12 -0.60 -6.62
CA PRO A 35 -9.94 -0.93 -8.02
C PRO A 35 -8.91 0.00 -8.67
N LEU A 36 -8.23 -0.54 -9.67
CA LEU A 36 -7.24 0.25 -10.38
C LEU A 36 -7.91 1.36 -11.18
N SER A 37 -7.33 2.54 -11.12
CA SER A 37 -7.82 3.66 -11.90
C SER A 37 -7.39 3.50 -13.36
N ARG A 38 -8.31 3.82 -14.28
CA ARG A 38 -7.98 3.76 -15.69
C ARG A 38 -6.96 4.80 -16.09
N LYS A 39 -6.98 5.94 -15.41
CA LYS A 39 -6.08 7.04 -15.75
C LYS A 39 -4.67 6.82 -15.24
N GLU A 40 -4.55 6.15 -14.10
CA GLU A 40 -3.26 5.95 -13.47
C GLU A 40 -2.92 4.48 -13.35
N LYS A 41 -3.42 3.69 -14.26
CA LYS A 41 -3.31 2.24 -14.17
C LYS A 41 -1.89 1.72 -14.01
N VAL A 42 -0.92 2.36 -14.65
CA VAL A 42 0.46 1.88 -14.57
C VAL A 42 1.02 2.07 -13.16
N GLU A 43 0.89 3.28 -12.63
CA GLU A 43 1.38 3.58 -11.29
C GLU A 43 0.64 2.76 -10.24
N ASP A 44 -0.69 2.72 -10.35
CA ASP A 44 -1.51 1.97 -9.41
C ASP A 44 -1.13 0.49 -9.41
N PHE A 45 -0.91 -0.06 -10.60
CA PHE A 45 -0.54 -1.46 -10.73
C PHE A 45 0.77 -1.75 -10.01
N ASP A 46 1.78 -0.90 -10.22
CA ASP A 46 3.07 -1.07 -9.58
C ASP A 46 2.95 -1.01 -8.06
N GLN A 47 2.18 -0.04 -7.55
CA GLN A 47 2.03 0.09 -6.11
C GLN A 47 1.25 -1.07 -5.52
N HIS A 48 0.25 -1.59 -6.25
CA HIS A 48 -0.48 -2.76 -5.80
C HIS A 48 0.44 -3.97 -5.68
N GLU A 49 1.33 -4.14 -6.64
CA GLU A 49 2.28 -5.25 -6.62
C GLU A 49 3.23 -5.12 -5.44
N ILE A 50 3.72 -3.91 -5.20
CA ILE A 50 4.59 -3.66 -4.06
C ILE A 50 3.86 -3.95 -2.76
N ALA A 51 2.61 -3.50 -2.65
CA ALA A 51 1.82 -3.74 -1.45
C ALA A 51 1.64 -5.23 -1.18
N LYS A 52 1.33 -5.99 -2.21
CA LYS A 52 1.17 -7.43 -2.08
C LYS A 52 2.45 -8.09 -1.61
N ARG A 53 3.57 -7.67 -2.17
CA ARG A 53 4.87 -8.22 -1.79
C ARG A 53 5.18 -7.92 -0.33
N LEU A 54 4.97 -6.68 0.08
CA LEU A 54 5.23 -6.29 1.46
C LEU A 54 4.37 -7.07 2.43
N LEU A 55 3.09 -7.23 2.13
CA LEU A 55 2.21 -8.01 2.99
C LEU A 55 2.69 -9.45 3.13
N LYS A 56 3.25 -9.99 2.06
CA LYS A 56 3.77 -11.34 2.08
C LYS A 56 5.02 -11.43 2.94
N GLU A 57 5.86 -10.41 2.87
CA GLU A 57 7.09 -10.39 3.65
C GLU A 57 6.85 -10.12 5.13
N TRP A 58 5.81 -9.36 5.42
CA TRP A 58 5.54 -8.91 6.78
C TRP A 58 4.75 -9.88 7.63
N LYS A 59 4.54 -11.04 7.23
CA LYS A 59 3.71 -12.00 7.96
C LYS A 59 3.94 -12.07 9.45
#